data_f117e70582bcda8bfd15e0e782e8e02f
#
_entry.id   f117e70582bcda8bfd15e0e782e8e02f
#
_cell.length_a   1.000
_cell.length_b   1.000
_cell.length_c   1.000
_cell.angle_alpha   90.00
_cell.angle_beta   90.00
_cell.angle_gamma   90.00
#
_symmetry.space_group_name_H-M   'P 1'
#
loop_
_entity.id
_entity.type
_entity.pdbx_description
1 polymer ?
#
loop_
_entity_poly.entity_id
_entity_poly.type
_entity_poly.pdbx_seq_one_letter_code
_entity_poly.pdbx_strand_id
1 'polypeptide(L)'
;PTALTKVAALAAMLAGLIYIVIQFIHPADVVESLTTPMWTIVHVLSFAEAVLVMIGLAGIYLRQVREFRVLGLIAYAMFGFFFILQAAFNFAEAFIAPLIAVDAPQLAVDIVGLFGRYPAVNDLGPLAALPQVGAVLYVGGALLFGVSIIRARVLSRGAGILLIVAAVITPIAGALLPHALERMAAIPMGLGIIWLGLSLWMDQRKTTAN
;
A
#
# COMPACT_ATOMS: atom_id res chain seq x y z
N PRO A 1 -4.44 26.21 -1.21
CA PRO A 1 -3.83 25.15 -1.97
C PRO A 1 -2.52 24.64 -1.35
N THR A 2 -1.64 25.55 -0.94
CA THR A 2 -0.30 25.21 -0.41
C THR A 2 -0.32 24.36 0.87
N ALA A 3 -1.26 24.61 1.81
CA ALA A 3 -1.38 23.85 3.06
C ALA A 3 -1.78 22.40 2.78
N LEU A 4 -2.80 22.17 1.96
CA LEU A 4 -3.27 20.81 1.60
C LEU A 4 -2.18 20.01 0.89
N THR A 5 -1.43 20.64 -0.01
CA THR A 5 -0.34 19.96 -0.72
C THR A 5 0.81 19.59 0.22
N LYS A 6 1.11 20.44 1.21
CA LYS A 6 2.10 20.11 2.26
C LYS A 6 1.63 18.93 3.12
N VAL A 7 0.36 18.92 3.53
CA VAL A 7 -0.23 17.79 4.27
C VAL A 7 -0.14 16.50 3.46
N ALA A 8 -0.49 16.53 2.18
CA ALA A 8 -0.40 15.36 1.30
C ALA A 8 1.06 14.88 1.14
N ALA A 9 2.01 15.80 1.02
CA ALA A 9 3.43 15.45 0.92
C ALA A 9 3.93 14.77 2.21
N LEU A 10 3.57 15.31 3.38
CA LEU A 10 3.91 14.71 4.68
C LEU A 10 3.23 13.36 4.86
N ALA A 11 1.94 13.25 4.47
CA ALA A 11 1.21 11.99 4.52
C ALA A 11 1.89 10.90 3.67
N ALA A 12 2.32 11.22 2.45
CA ALA A 12 3.06 10.28 1.60
C ALA A 12 4.39 9.84 2.24
N MET A 13 5.17 10.79 2.79
CA MET A 13 6.43 10.46 3.44
C MET A 13 6.23 9.56 4.67
N LEU A 14 5.28 9.90 5.52
CA LEU A 14 4.97 9.13 6.72
C LEU A 14 4.42 7.75 6.37
N ALA A 15 3.53 7.68 5.38
CA ALA A 15 2.99 6.42 4.88
C ALA A 15 4.10 5.48 4.39
N GLY A 16 4.98 5.96 3.53
CA GLY A 16 6.08 5.15 3.02
C GLY A 16 7.04 4.69 4.12
N LEU A 17 7.28 5.50 5.15
CA LEU A 17 8.05 5.12 6.32
C LEU A 17 7.37 3.99 7.11
N ILE A 18 6.09 4.14 7.42
CA ILE A 18 5.30 3.11 8.12
C ILE A 18 5.26 1.82 7.29
N TYR A 19 5.04 1.93 5.97
CA TYR A 19 5.03 0.80 5.04
C TYR A 19 6.32 -0.03 5.13
N ILE A 20 7.49 0.64 5.21
CA ILE A 20 8.78 -0.03 5.37
C ILE A 20 8.91 -0.65 6.77
N VAL A 21 8.59 0.09 7.82
CA VAL A 21 8.75 -0.38 9.21
C VAL A 21 7.93 -1.63 9.47
N ILE A 22 6.70 -1.70 8.96
CA ILE A 22 5.81 -2.85 9.11
C ILE A 22 6.47 -4.13 8.60
N GLN A 23 7.27 -4.08 7.52
CA GLN A 23 7.89 -5.29 6.98
C GLN A 23 8.86 -5.99 7.96
N PHE A 24 9.43 -5.24 8.89
CA PHE A 24 10.38 -5.77 9.88
C PHE A 24 9.72 -6.25 11.18
N ILE A 25 8.51 -5.74 11.49
CA ILE A 25 7.86 -6.01 12.79
C ILE A 25 6.60 -6.86 12.68
N HIS A 26 6.19 -7.21 11.44
CA HIS A 26 4.96 -7.97 11.21
C HIS A 26 5.08 -9.38 11.79
N PRO A 27 4.17 -9.78 12.68
CA PRO A 27 4.14 -11.13 13.23
C PRO A 27 3.76 -12.16 12.16
N ALA A 28 3.98 -13.44 12.43
CA ALA A 28 3.56 -14.52 11.55
C ALA A 28 2.03 -14.63 11.50
N ASP A 29 1.49 -15.05 10.35
CA ASP A 29 0.04 -15.23 10.12
C ASP A 29 -0.42 -16.60 10.69
N VAL A 30 -0.35 -16.73 12.01
CA VAL A 30 -0.71 -17.94 12.77
C VAL A 30 -1.65 -17.59 13.93
N VAL A 31 -2.44 -18.57 14.40
CA VAL A 31 -3.46 -18.34 15.44
C VAL A 31 -2.90 -17.65 16.68
N GLU A 32 -1.71 -18.08 17.13
CA GLU A 32 -1.05 -17.57 18.32
C GLU A 32 -0.72 -16.07 18.21
N SER A 33 -0.48 -15.59 17.01
CA SER A 33 -0.19 -14.18 16.77
C SER A 33 -1.43 -13.29 16.85
N LEU A 34 -2.59 -13.77 16.40
CA LEU A 34 -3.82 -12.98 16.23
C LEU A 34 -4.29 -12.31 17.53
N THR A 35 -4.07 -12.95 18.68
CA THR A 35 -4.50 -12.44 20.00
C THR A 35 -3.42 -11.63 20.71
N THR A 36 -2.26 -11.39 20.06
CA THR A 36 -1.17 -10.62 20.66
C THR A 36 -1.36 -9.11 20.45
N PRO A 37 -0.88 -8.26 21.40
CA PRO A 37 -0.89 -6.82 21.19
C PRO A 37 -0.11 -6.38 19.93
N MET A 38 0.95 -7.11 19.56
CA MET A 38 1.76 -6.80 18.37
C MET A 38 0.94 -6.94 17.09
N TRP A 39 0.08 -7.95 17.00
CA TRP A 39 -0.85 -8.12 15.88
C TRP A 39 -1.71 -6.88 15.68
N THR A 40 -2.41 -6.46 16.73
CA THR A 40 -3.27 -5.27 16.67
C THR A 40 -2.47 -4.01 16.31
N ILE A 41 -1.30 -3.80 16.94
CA ILE A 41 -0.47 -2.62 16.67
C ILE A 41 -0.06 -2.57 15.19
N VAL A 42 0.43 -3.67 14.64
CA VAL A 42 0.91 -3.72 13.26
C VAL A 42 -0.23 -3.45 12.28
N HIS A 43 -1.40 -4.07 12.47
CA HIS A 43 -2.53 -3.89 11.55
C HIS A 43 -3.22 -2.52 11.71
N VAL A 44 -3.21 -1.92 12.90
CA VAL A 44 -3.61 -0.50 13.07
C VAL A 44 -2.64 0.44 12.35
N LEU A 45 -1.32 0.17 12.42
CA LEU A 45 -0.34 0.94 11.65
C LEU A 45 -0.52 0.76 10.14
N SER A 46 -0.82 -0.46 9.67
CA SER A 46 -1.09 -0.75 8.26
C SER A 46 -2.37 -0.08 7.77
N PHE A 47 -3.41 -0.03 8.62
CA PHE A 47 -4.63 0.74 8.33
C PHE A 47 -4.33 2.23 8.20
N ALA A 48 -3.61 2.81 9.17
CA ALA A 48 -3.25 4.22 9.16
C ALA A 48 -2.36 4.55 7.95
N GLU A 49 -1.40 3.68 7.63
CA GLU A 49 -0.54 3.77 6.44
C GLU A 49 -1.37 3.86 5.16
N ALA A 50 -2.33 2.95 4.96
CA ALA A 50 -3.18 2.94 3.77
C ALA A 50 -3.99 4.25 3.61
N VAL A 51 -4.54 4.78 4.72
CA VAL A 51 -5.23 6.08 4.72
C VAL A 51 -4.27 7.22 4.35
N LEU A 52 -3.06 7.23 4.91
CA LEU A 52 -2.04 8.23 4.61
C LEU A 52 -1.58 8.16 3.15
N VAL A 53 -1.43 6.95 2.57
CA VAL A 53 -1.13 6.79 1.14
C VAL A 53 -2.23 7.42 0.30
N MET A 54 -3.50 7.18 0.58
CA MET A 54 -4.61 7.77 -0.17
C MET A 54 -4.56 9.30 -0.16
N ILE A 55 -4.27 9.91 0.99
CA ILE A 55 -4.09 11.37 1.12
C ILE A 55 -2.90 11.83 0.26
N GLY A 56 -1.78 11.12 0.35
CA GLY A 56 -0.56 11.40 -0.42
C GLY A 56 -0.79 11.29 -1.93
N LEU A 57 -1.39 10.19 -2.38
CA LEU A 57 -1.71 9.96 -3.79
C LEU A 57 -2.65 11.02 -4.34
N ALA A 58 -3.66 11.45 -3.56
CA ALA A 58 -4.55 12.54 -3.96
C ALA A 58 -3.78 13.84 -4.22
N GLY A 59 -2.87 14.22 -3.33
CA GLY A 59 -2.04 15.42 -3.52
C GLY A 59 -1.10 15.32 -4.72
N ILE A 60 -0.46 14.14 -4.91
CA ILE A 60 0.41 13.87 -6.05
C ILE A 60 -0.37 13.91 -7.36
N TYR A 61 -1.58 13.31 -7.40
CA TYR A 61 -2.46 13.33 -8.56
C TYR A 61 -2.91 14.76 -8.89
N LEU A 62 -3.46 15.48 -7.91
CA LEU A 62 -3.96 16.85 -8.10
C LEU A 62 -2.86 17.82 -8.58
N ARG A 63 -1.62 17.62 -8.13
CA ARG A 63 -0.48 18.45 -8.59
C ARG A 63 -0.19 18.27 -10.07
N GLN A 64 -0.51 17.13 -10.65
CA GLN A 64 -0.17 16.73 -12.02
C GLN A 64 -1.42 16.40 -12.86
N VAL A 65 -2.61 16.78 -12.41
CA VAL A 65 -3.88 16.36 -13.00
C VAL A 65 -4.00 16.71 -14.50
N ARG A 66 -3.42 17.83 -14.91
CA ARG A 66 -3.46 18.27 -16.32
C ARG A 66 -2.58 17.40 -17.22
N GLU A 67 -1.39 17.06 -16.73
CA GLU A 67 -0.41 16.24 -17.43
C GLU A 67 -0.77 14.74 -17.39
N PHE A 68 -1.42 14.32 -16.32
CA PHE A 68 -1.84 12.93 -16.11
C PHE A 68 -2.95 12.48 -17.07
N ARG A 69 -3.87 13.36 -17.38
CA ARG A 69 -5.02 13.07 -18.26
C ARG A 69 -5.77 11.80 -17.81
N VAL A 70 -6.37 11.07 -18.76
CA VAL A 70 -7.15 9.85 -18.49
C VAL A 70 -6.28 8.72 -17.93
N LEU A 71 -5.05 8.55 -18.43
CA LEU A 71 -4.15 7.49 -17.95
C LEU A 71 -3.86 7.65 -16.45
N GLY A 72 -3.52 8.85 -16.03
CA GLY A 72 -3.24 9.13 -14.63
C GLY A 72 -4.48 9.03 -13.73
N LEU A 73 -5.68 9.33 -14.26
CA LEU A 73 -6.93 9.12 -13.53
C LEU A 73 -7.19 7.63 -13.28
N ILE A 74 -7.04 6.80 -14.31
CA ILE A 74 -7.18 5.34 -14.19
C ILE A 74 -6.17 4.79 -13.19
N ALA A 75 -4.91 5.23 -13.32
CA ALA A 75 -3.84 4.82 -12.41
C ALA A 75 -4.13 5.20 -10.96
N TYR A 76 -4.55 6.44 -10.72
CA TYR A 76 -4.94 6.94 -9.41
C TYR A 76 -6.12 6.15 -8.83
N ALA A 77 -7.16 5.89 -9.65
CA ALA A 77 -8.31 5.12 -9.22
C ALA A 77 -7.94 3.69 -8.85
N MET A 78 -7.17 2.98 -9.70
CA MET A 78 -6.76 1.61 -9.43
C MET A 78 -5.88 1.52 -8.18
N PHE A 79 -4.85 2.36 -8.10
CA PHE A 79 -3.91 2.32 -6.99
C PHE A 79 -4.55 2.79 -5.66
N GLY A 80 -5.40 3.81 -5.73
CA GLY A 80 -6.20 4.25 -4.58
C GLY A 80 -7.18 3.19 -4.11
N PHE A 81 -7.85 2.47 -5.05
CA PHE A 81 -8.78 1.41 -4.68
C PHE A 81 -8.08 0.22 -4.01
N PHE A 82 -6.85 -0.09 -4.42
CA PHE A 82 -6.01 -1.05 -3.70
C PHE A 82 -5.84 -0.64 -2.23
N PHE A 83 -5.48 0.61 -1.94
CA PHE A 83 -5.30 1.06 -0.56
C PHE A 83 -6.61 1.15 0.24
N ILE A 84 -7.76 1.36 -0.43
CA ILE A 84 -9.07 1.23 0.23
C ILE A 84 -9.31 -0.22 0.67
N LEU A 85 -9.05 -1.19 -0.20
CA LEU A 85 -9.17 -2.61 0.13
C LEU A 85 -8.18 -3.01 1.23
N GLN A 86 -6.95 -2.54 1.15
CA GLN A 86 -5.92 -2.76 2.17
C GLN A 86 -6.37 -2.19 3.53
N ALA A 87 -6.90 -0.97 3.56
CA ALA A 87 -7.41 -0.37 4.80
C ALA A 87 -8.55 -1.20 5.39
N ALA A 88 -9.52 -1.62 4.58
CA ALA A 88 -10.63 -2.44 5.04
C ALA A 88 -10.16 -3.79 5.58
N PHE A 89 -9.22 -4.44 4.90
CA PHE A 89 -8.66 -5.71 5.31
C PHE A 89 -7.85 -5.58 6.61
N ASN A 90 -6.95 -4.61 6.71
CA ASN A 90 -6.17 -4.36 7.92
C ASN A 90 -7.05 -3.96 9.12
N PHE A 91 -8.16 -3.25 8.90
CA PHE A 91 -9.15 -3.01 9.96
C PHE A 91 -9.75 -4.32 10.46
N ALA A 92 -10.12 -5.22 9.56
CA ALA A 92 -10.64 -6.53 9.93
C ALA A 92 -9.59 -7.37 10.66
N GLU A 93 -8.34 -7.35 10.22
CA GLU A 93 -7.23 -8.04 10.89
C GLU A 93 -6.94 -7.48 12.29
N ALA A 94 -6.99 -6.15 12.46
CA ALA A 94 -6.73 -5.53 13.74
C ALA A 94 -7.82 -5.81 14.79
N PHE A 95 -9.09 -5.78 14.39
CA PHE A 95 -10.20 -5.73 15.33
C PHE A 95 -11.18 -6.89 15.24
N ILE A 96 -11.29 -7.56 14.09
CA ILE A 96 -12.25 -8.65 13.88
C ILE A 96 -11.57 -10.01 13.99
N ALA A 97 -10.42 -10.21 13.35
CA ALA A 97 -9.73 -11.49 13.36
C ALA A 97 -9.38 -11.99 14.78
N PRO A 98 -8.91 -11.14 15.73
CA PRO A 98 -8.69 -11.58 17.11
C PRO A 98 -9.97 -12.10 17.82
N LEU A 99 -11.14 -11.52 17.51
CA LEU A 99 -12.42 -11.96 18.08
C LEU A 99 -12.84 -13.30 17.50
N ILE A 100 -12.70 -13.47 16.19
CA ILE A 100 -13.04 -14.75 15.51
C ILE A 100 -12.09 -15.86 15.97
N ALA A 101 -10.81 -15.54 16.23
CA ALA A 101 -9.80 -16.52 16.62
C ALA A 101 -10.14 -17.26 17.93
N VAL A 102 -10.97 -16.67 18.80
CA VAL A 102 -11.39 -17.29 20.07
C VAL A 102 -12.32 -18.47 19.82
N ASP A 103 -13.33 -18.28 18.95
CA ASP A 103 -14.40 -19.27 18.75
C ASP A 103 -14.21 -20.10 17.47
N ALA A 104 -13.53 -19.56 16.47
CA ALA A 104 -13.31 -20.19 15.17
C ALA A 104 -11.87 -19.94 14.66
N PRO A 105 -10.84 -20.47 15.35
CA PRO A 105 -9.43 -20.18 15.06
C PRO A 105 -9.02 -20.54 13.63
N GLN A 106 -9.53 -21.63 13.07
CA GLN A 106 -9.23 -22.02 11.70
C GLN A 106 -9.80 -21.02 10.69
N LEU A 107 -11.02 -20.53 10.89
CA LEU A 107 -11.60 -19.50 10.03
C LEU A 107 -10.82 -18.19 10.10
N ALA A 108 -10.37 -17.80 11.30
CA ALA A 108 -9.55 -16.61 11.46
C ALA A 108 -8.24 -16.71 10.67
N VAL A 109 -7.53 -17.84 10.76
CA VAL A 109 -6.29 -18.08 10.01
C VAL A 109 -6.55 -18.13 8.51
N ASP A 110 -7.62 -18.75 8.07
CA ASP A 110 -7.99 -18.82 6.65
C ASP A 110 -8.21 -17.41 6.06
N ILE A 111 -8.83 -16.51 6.83
CA ILE A 111 -9.07 -15.12 6.41
C ILE A 111 -7.75 -14.34 6.35
N VAL A 112 -6.95 -14.34 7.42
CA VAL A 112 -5.70 -13.55 7.45
C VAL A 112 -4.64 -14.14 6.51
N GLY A 113 -4.66 -15.44 6.30
CA GLY A 113 -3.76 -16.16 5.40
C GLY A 113 -4.03 -15.95 3.91
N LEU A 114 -5.12 -15.26 3.53
CA LEU A 114 -5.49 -15.01 2.13
C LEU A 114 -4.34 -14.42 1.31
N PHE A 115 -3.66 -13.42 1.84
CA PHE A 115 -2.52 -12.78 1.18
C PHE A 115 -1.20 -13.52 1.42
N GLY A 116 -1.11 -14.35 2.46
CA GLY A 116 0.00 -15.26 2.71
C GLY A 116 0.01 -16.50 1.83
N ARG A 117 -1.02 -16.69 0.99
CA ARG A 117 -1.16 -17.83 0.07
C ARG A 117 -1.21 -19.18 0.77
N TYR A 118 -1.66 -19.22 2.01
CA TYR A 118 -1.97 -20.48 2.68
C TYR A 118 -3.29 -21.03 2.13
N PRO A 119 -3.38 -22.34 1.84
CA PRO A 119 -4.64 -22.93 1.41
C PRO A 119 -5.66 -22.86 2.55
N ALA A 120 -6.79 -22.19 2.28
CA ALA A 120 -7.89 -22.13 3.24
C ALA A 120 -8.56 -23.52 3.38
N VAL A 121 -8.95 -23.87 4.60
CA VAL A 121 -9.73 -25.07 4.89
C VAL A 121 -11.23 -24.79 4.75
N ASN A 122 -11.65 -23.58 5.15
CA ASN A 122 -13.03 -23.14 5.02
C ASN A 122 -13.30 -22.54 3.64
N ASP A 123 -14.55 -22.64 3.18
CA ASP A 123 -15.00 -21.88 2.02
C ASP A 123 -15.15 -20.40 2.40
N LEU A 124 -14.29 -19.57 1.84
CA LEU A 124 -14.28 -18.12 2.07
C LEU A 124 -15.18 -17.35 1.09
N GLY A 125 -15.87 -18.04 0.18
CA GLY A 125 -16.75 -17.41 -0.79
C GLY A 125 -16.06 -16.32 -1.60
N PRO A 126 -16.69 -15.14 -1.78
CA PRO A 126 -16.10 -14.03 -2.56
C PRO A 126 -14.77 -13.49 -2.01
N LEU A 127 -14.47 -13.69 -0.71
CA LEU A 127 -13.21 -13.24 -0.13
C LEU A 127 -11.99 -13.91 -0.79
N ALA A 128 -12.14 -15.15 -1.26
CA ALA A 128 -11.09 -15.88 -1.95
C ALA A 128 -10.57 -15.19 -3.23
N ALA A 129 -11.33 -14.24 -3.80
CA ALA A 129 -10.92 -13.46 -4.96
C ALA A 129 -10.11 -12.19 -4.60
N LEU A 130 -10.05 -11.79 -3.32
CA LEU A 130 -9.38 -10.55 -2.91
C LEU A 130 -7.89 -10.49 -3.29
N PRO A 131 -7.09 -11.57 -3.16
CA PRO A 131 -5.67 -11.55 -3.56
C PRO A 131 -5.49 -11.22 -5.05
N GLN A 132 -6.31 -11.81 -5.92
CA GLN A 132 -6.24 -11.58 -7.37
C GLN A 132 -6.68 -10.15 -7.72
N VAL A 133 -7.78 -9.68 -7.14
CA VAL A 133 -8.25 -8.30 -7.33
C VAL A 133 -7.20 -7.31 -6.80
N GLY A 134 -6.68 -7.56 -5.59
CA GLY A 134 -5.62 -6.76 -5.00
C GLY A 134 -4.37 -6.71 -5.87
N ALA A 135 -3.92 -7.85 -6.41
CA ALA A 135 -2.76 -7.93 -7.30
C ALA A 135 -2.95 -7.09 -8.57
N VAL A 136 -4.11 -7.18 -9.22
CA VAL A 136 -4.42 -6.38 -10.42
C VAL A 136 -4.42 -4.89 -10.10
N LEU A 137 -5.04 -4.49 -9.00
CA LEU A 137 -5.14 -3.09 -8.58
C LEU A 137 -3.77 -2.55 -8.16
N TYR A 138 -2.99 -3.31 -7.40
CA TYR A 138 -1.65 -2.92 -6.93
C TYR A 138 -0.67 -2.82 -8.09
N VAL A 139 -0.48 -3.91 -8.83
CA VAL A 139 0.50 -3.96 -9.92
C VAL A 139 0.09 -3.01 -11.04
N GLY A 140 -1.15 -3.12 -11.53
CA GLY A 140 -1.66 -2.27 -12.61
C GLY A 140 -1.68 -0.80 -12.20
N GLY A 141 -2.18 -0.50 -11.01
CA GLY A 141 -2.23 0.87 -10.47
C GLY A 141 -0.84 1.48 -10.33
N ALA A 142 0.11 0.79 -9.68
CA ALA A 142 1.46 1.30 -9.48
C ALA A 142 2.25 1.46 -10.79
N LEU A 143 2.13 0.51 -11.73
CA LEU A 143 2.75 0.61 -13.05
C LEU A 143 2.24 1.83 -13.81
N LEU A 144 0.91 1.96 -13.94
CA LEU A 144 0.30 3.08 -14.66
C LEU A 144 0.57 4.42 -13.98
N PHE A 145 0.59 4.45 -12.63
CA PHE A 145 0.89 5.66 -11.87
C PHE A 145 2.35 6.08 -12.06
N GLY A 146 3.30 5.14 -11.97
CA GLY A 146 4.71 5.39 -12.24
C GLY A 146 4.96 5.89 -13.66
N VAL A 147 4.33 5.27 -14.68
CA VAL A 147 4.39 5.73 -16.07
C VAL A 147 3.82 7.16 -16.20
N SER A 148 2.69 7.45 -15.52
CA SER A 148 2.08 8.78 -15.53
C SER A 148 3.00 9.84 -14.93
N ILE A 149 3.67 9.55 -13.81
CA ILE A 149 4.70 10.42 -13.20
C ILE A 149 5.84 10.72 -14.19
N ILE A 150 6.39 9.67 -14.82
CA ILE A 150 7.50 9.82 -15.76
C ILE A 150 7.11 10.70 -16.96
N ARG A 151 5.90 10.52 -17.49
CA ARG A 151 5.38 11.25 -18.65
C ARG A 151 5.04 12.70 -18.31
N ALA A 152 4.49 12.96 -17.14
CA ALA A 152 4.10 14.29 -16.68
C ALA A 152 5.30 15.23 -16.51
N ARG A 153 6.46 14.71 -16.08
CA ARG A 153 7.70 15.49 -15.87
C ARG A 153 7.57 16.64 -14.86
N VAL A 154 6.59 16.58 -13.98
CA VAL A 154 6.38 17.57 -12.92
C VAL A 154 7.12 17.18 -11.66
N LEU A 155 6.85 15.94 -11.18
CA LEU A 155 7.55 15.36 -10.03
C LEU A 155 8.70 14.45 -10.49
N SER A 156 9.49 13.95 -9.52
CA SER A 156 10.67 13.13 -9.79
C SER A 156 10.35 11.87 -10.61
N ARG A 157 10.97 11.76 -11.80
CA ARG A 157 10.87 10.57 -12.65
C ARG A 157 11.49 9.35 -11.98
N GLY A 158 12.56 9.54 -11.20
CA GLY A 158 13.20 8.46 -10.45
C GLY A 158 12.24 7.79 -9.47
N ALA A 159 11.39 8.58 -8.80
CA ALA A 159 10.34 8.03 -7.95
C ALA A 159 9.31 7.22 -8.75
N GLY A 160 8.91 7.69 -9.93
CA GLY A 160 8.03 6.93 -10.83
C GLY A 160 8.65 5.60 -11.30
N ILE A 161 9.94 5.59 -11.63
CA ILE A 161 10.69 4.36 -11.97
C ILE A 161 10.70 3.41 -10.77
N LEU A 162 10.95 3.91 -9.57
CA LEU A 162 11.01 3.08 -8.37
C LEU A 162 9.65 2.43 -8.06
N LEU A 163 8.53 3.13 -8.29
CA LEU A 163 7.19 2.52 -8.19
C LEU A 163 7.00 1.38 -9.19
N ILE A 164 7.43 1.56 -10.44
CA ILE A 164 7.35 0.53 -11.48
C ILE A 164 8.17 -0.70 -11.07
N VAL A 165 9.41 -0.47 -10.63
CA VAL A 165 10.31 -1.54 -10.17
C VAL A 165 9.68 -2.28 -8.98
N ALA A 166 9.16 -1.57 -8.00
CA ALA A 166 8.48 -2.15 -6.85
C ALA A 166 7.27 -3.00 -7.26
N ALA A 167 6.43 -2.47 -8.16
CA ALA A 167 5.25 -3.19 -8.66
C ALA A 167 5.60 -4.52 -9.35
N VAL A 168 6.74 -4.58 -10.03
CA VAL A 168 7.22 -5.80 -10.71
C VAL A 168 7.92 -6.76 -9.74
N ILE A 169 8.75 -6.24 -8.84
CA ILE A 169 9.52 -7.07 -7.89
C ILE A 169 8.60 -7.78 -6.89
N THR A 170 7.57 -7.11 -6.39
CA THR A 170 6.68 -7.68 -5.35
C THR A 170 6.07 -9.02 -5.77
N PRO A 171 5.38 -9.17 -6.91
CA PRO A 171 4.81 -10.47 -7.30
C PRO A 171 5.89 -11.50 -7.65
N ILE A 172 7.05 -11.08 -8.17
CA ILE A 172 8.17 -11.98 -8.46
C ILE A 172 8.73 -12.55 -7.15
N ALA A 173 8.99 -11.69 -6.16
CA ALA A 173 9.46 -12.12 -4.86
C ALA A 173 8.44 -13.06 -4.20
N GLY A 174 7.17 -12.70 -4.27
CA GLY A 174 6.10 -13.55 -3.80
C GLY A 174 6.05 -14.93 -4.46
N ALA A 175 6.41 -15.07 -5.72
CA ALA A 175 6.45 -16.36 -6.39
C ALA A 175 7.71 -17.20 -6.06
N LEU A 176 8.82 -16.56 -5.72
CA LEU A 176 10.14 -17.20 -5.64
C LEU A 176 10.71 -17.32 -4.22
N LEU A 177 10.28 -16.45 -3.29
CA LEU A 177 10.88 -16.36 -1.97
C LEU A 177 9.95 -16.93 -0.88
N PRO A 178 10.53 -17.43 0.24
CA PRO A 178 9.76 -17.74 1.43
C PRO A 178 9.02 -16.49 1.96
N HIS A 179 7.86 -16.67 2.57
CA HIS A 179 6.97 -15.58 3.03
C HIS A 179 7.68 -14.50 3.85
N ALA A 180 8.57 -14.89 4.76
CA ALA A 180 9.33 -13.94 5.58
C ALA A 180 10.26 -13.01 4.78
N LEU A 181 10.77 -13.46 3.62
CA LEU A 181 11.67 -12.68 2.76
C LEU A 181 10.92 -11.91 1.67
N GLU A 182 9.80 -12.45 1.17
CA GLU A 182 9.01 -11.77 0.14
C GLU A 182 8.51 -10.40 0.58
N ARG A 183 8.22 -10.24 1.89
CA ARG A 183 7.80 -8.96 2.48
C ARG A 183 8.82 -7.84 2.27
N MET A 184 10.11 -8.16 2.25
CA MET A 184 11.18 -7.19 2.01
C MET A 184 11.10 -6.58 0.59
N ALA A 185 10.47 -7.26 -0.36
CA ALA A 185 10.23 -6.73 -1.70
C ALA A 185 9.26 -5.54 -1.72
N ALA A 186 8.57 -5.28 -0.63
CA ALA A 186 7.72 -4.10 -0.47
C ALA A 186 8.52 -2.81 -0.17
N ILE A 187 9.76 -2.92 0.31
CA ILE A 187 10.60 -1.76 0.67
C ILE A 187 10.76 -0.75 -0.48
N PRO A 188 11.04 -1.15 -1.73
CA PRO A 188 11.11 -0.21 -2.84
C PRO A 188 9.83 0.61 -3.06
N MET A 189 8.64 0.03 -2.78
CA MET A 189 7.37 0.75 -2.86
C MET A 189 7.32 1.87 -1.81
N GLY A 190 7.64 1.56 -0.56
CA GLY A 190 7.70 2.56 0.52
C GLY A 190 8.69 3.69 0.20
N LEU A 191 9.88 3.36 -0.31
CA LEU A 191 10.88 4.35 -0.75
C LEU A 191 10.36 5.21 -1.91
N GLY A 192 9.65 4.63 -2.86
CA GLY A 192 9.03 5.34 -3.98
C GLY A 192 7.99 6.35 -3.50
N ILE A 193 7.14 5.96 -2.56
CA ILE A 193 6.11 6.82 -1.95
C ILE A 193 6.77 7.97 -1.16
N ILE A 194 7.82 7.68 -0.36
CA ILE A 194 8.60 8.72 0.34
C ILE A 194 9.19 9.71 -0.67
N TRP A 195 9.82 9.21 -1.72
CA TRP A 195 10.45 10.06 -2.73
C TRP A 195 9.43 10.95 -3.46
N LEU A 196 8.25 10.42 -3.77
CA LEU A 196 7.15 11.24 -4.33
C LEU A 196 6.69 12.31 -3.35
N GLY A 197 6.53 11.99 -2.07
CA GLY A 197 6.21 12.96 -1.02
C GLY A 197 7.26 14.06 -0.92
N LEU A 198 8.55 13.71 -0.88
CA LEU A 198 9.66 14.67 -0.91
C LEU A 198 9.65 15.55 -2.17
N SER A 199 9.42 14.94 -3.34
CA SER A 199 9.35 15.67 -4.59
C SER A 199 8.19 16.67 -4.60
N LEU A 200 7.02 16.28 -4.10
CA LEU A 200 5.86 17.15 -3.96
C LEU A 200 6.14 18.32 -2.99
N TRP A 201 6.82 18.04 -1.87
CA TRP A 201 7.21 19.05 -0.89
C TRP A 201 8.17 20.08 -1.47
N MET A 202 9.19 19.64 -2.21
CA MET A 202 10.18 20.50 -2.81
C MET A 202 9.60 21.36 -3.95
N ASP A 203 8.70 20.79 -4.74
CA ASP A 203 8.02 21.52 -5.82
C ASP A 203 7.19 22.69 -5.27
N GLN A 204 6.52 22.53 -4.14
CA GLN A 204 5.78 23.59 -3.46
C GLN A 204 6.68 24.75 -3.02
N ARG A 205 7.90 24.48 -2.56
CA ARG A 205 8.85 25.53 -2.16
C ARG A 205 9.27 26.41 -3.33
N LYS A 206 9.42 25.85 -4.52
CA LYS A 206 9.77 26.60 -5.73
C LYS A 206 8.63 27.53 -6.17
N THR A 207 7.39 27.06 -6.08
CA THR A 207 6.20 27.84 -6.48
C THR A 207 5.89 29.00 -5.53
N THR A 208 6.34 28.96 -4.28
CA THR A 208 6.15 30.04 -3.29
C THR A 208 7.30 31.04 -3.27
N ALA A 209 8.42 30.75 -3.89
CA ALA A 209 9.59 31.62 -3.97
C ALA A 209 9.63 32.53 -5.21
N ASN A 210 8.74 32.28 -6.18
CA ASN A 210 8.49 33.09 -7.38
C ASN A 210 7.19 33.87 -7.23
#